data_e7f2e243c41a94935d7d47be2ee5819f
#
_entry.id   e7f2e243c41a94935d7d47be2ee5819f
#
_cell.length_a   1.000
_cell.length_b   1.000
_cell.length_c   1.000
_cell.angle_alpha   90.00
_cell.angle_beta   90.00
_cell.angle_gamma   90.00
#
_symmetry.space_group_name_H-M   'P 1'
#
loop_
_entity.id
_entity.type
_entity.pdbx_description
1 polymer ?
#
loop_
_entity_poly.entity_id
_entity_poly.type
_entity_poly.pdbx_seq_one_letter_code
_entity_poly.pdbx_strand_id
1 'polypeptide(L)'
;VLIRRLFALAWRYRSGCVLVLLQQMLLVGLALAGLSLTGLGIDVMRHRLAPASVTPRWPLGLSPPTDSGPLAVTALIAGAILAVAVVHASLRYVASMSAGRLVQDIVVDLRSQVYDKLQRLSFR
;
A
#
# COMPACT_ATOMS: atom_id res chain seq x y z
N VAL A 1 -30.76 -5.08 10.51
CA VAL A 1 -31.03 -3.63 10.74
C VAL A 1 -29.75 -2.88 11.09
N LEU A 2 -28.81 -3.44 11.87
CA LEU A 2 -27.56 -2.81 12.28
C LEU A 2 -26.62 -2.57 11.11
N ILE A 3 -26.44 -3.56 10.24
CA ILE A 3 -25.56 -3.51 9.06
C ILE A 3 -25.98 -2.40 8.09
N ARG A 4 -27.27 -2.21 7.89
CA ARG A 4 -27.80 -1.17 7.02
C ARG A 4 -27.55 0.25 7.57
N ARG A 5 -27.53 0.41 8.89
CA ARG A 5 -27.17 1.69 9.55
C ARG A 5 -25.67 1.96 9.48
N LEU A 6 -24.83 0.93 9.63
CA LEU A 6 -23.38 1.04 9.43
C LEU A 6 -23.04 1.39 7.99
N PHE A 7 -23.74 0.80 7.03
CA PHE A 7 -23.56 1.11 5.62
C PHE A 7 -23.99 2.54 5.27
N ALA A 8 -25.08 3.03 5.87
CA ALA A 8 -25.51 4.41 5.71
C ALA A 8 -24.52 5.42 6.31
N LEU A 9 -23.89 5.07 7.44
CA LEU A 9 -22.83 5.86 8.05
C LEU A 9 -21.57 5.88 7.16
N ALA A 10 -21.17 4.73 6.64
CA ALA A 10 -20.06 4.61 5.70
C ALA A 10 -20.32 5.40 4.40
N TRP A 11 -21.58 5.45 3.94
CA TRP A 11 -21.95 6.21 2.75
C TRP A 11 -21.82 7.73 2.95
N ARG A 12 -22.01 8.21 4.18
CA ARG A 12 -21.79 9.62 4.54
C ARG A 12 -20.30 10.00 4.45
N TYR A 13 -19.39 9.06 4.74
CA TYR A 13 -17.93 9.22 4.67
C TYR A 13 -17.32 8.53 3.44
N ARG A 14 -18.12 8.37 2.35
CA ARG A 14 -17.72 7.63 1.14
C ARG A 14 -16.38 8.08 0.56
N SER A 15 -16.10 9.39 0.55
CA SER A 15 -14.83 9.92 0.01
C SER A 15 -13.62 9.46 0.84
N GLY A 16 -13.71 9.48 2.17
CA GLY A 16 -12.67 8.99 3.06
C GLY A 16 -12.48 7.48 2.96
N CYS A 17 -13.58 6.72 2.92
CA CYS A 17 -13.52 5.25 2.78
C CYS A 17 -12.95 4.83 1.42
N VAL A 18 -13.36 5.48 0.33
CA VAL A 18 -12.84 5.20 -1.02
C VAL A 18 -11.36 5.55 -1.10
N LEU A 19 -10.93 6.68 -0.54
CA LEU A 19 -9.54 7.09 -0.51
C LEU A 19 -8.66 6.08 0.24
N VAL A 20 -9.11 5.63 1.42
CA VAL A 20 -8.40 4.60 2.21
C VAL A 20 -8.34 3.28 1.45
N LEU A 21 -9.43 2.84 0.79
CA LEU A 21 -9.45 1.63 -0.02
C LEU A 21 -8.49 1.72 -1.20
N LEU A 22 -8.49 2.85 -1.92
CA LEU A 22 -7.60 3.06 -3.07
C LEU A 22 -6.14 3.07 -2.64
N GLN A 23 -5.85 3.70 -1.51
CA GLN A 23 -4.52 3.72 -0.91
C GLN A 23 -4.07 2.32 -0.47
N GLN A 24 -4.98 1.51 0.08
CA GLN A 24 -4.71 0.12 0.44
C GLN A 24 -4.43 -0.76 -0.79
N MET A 25 -5.19 -0.59 -1.87
CA MET A 25 -4.94 -1.27 -3.15
C MET A 25 -3.58 -0.91 -3.73
N LEU A 26 -3.20 0.37 -3.67
CA LEU A 26 -1.89 0.84 -4.11
C LEU A 26 -0.76 0.21 -3.29
N LEU A 27 -0.91 0.13 -1.96
CA LEU A 27 0.07 -0.52 -1.08
C LEU A 27 0.26 -2.00 -1.40
N VAL A 28 -0.83 -2.73 -1.65
CA VAL A 28 -0.77 -4.16 -2.05
C VAL A 28 -0.06 -4.30 -3.40
N GLY A 29 -0.39 -3.47 -4.38
CA GLY A 29 0.27 -3.47 -5.68
C GLY A 29 1.79 -3.21 -5.56
N LEU A 30 2.16 -2.25 -4.72
CA LEU A 30 3.57 -1.92 -4.48
C LEU A 30 4.33 -3.03 -3.74
N ALA A 31 3.66 -3.72 -2.81
CA ALA A 31 4.22 -4.89 -2.13
C ALA A 31 4.49 -6.04 -3.10
N LEU A 32 3.56 -6.32 -4.01
CA LEU A 32 3.74 -7.32 -5.08
C LEU A 32 4.86 -6.95 -6.04
N ALA A 33 4.99 -5.66 -6.40
CA ALA A 33 6.08 -5.17 -7.21
C ALA A 33 7.44 -5.36 -6.52
N GLY A 34 7.53 -5.10 -5.21
CA GLY A 34 8.73 -5.34 -4.42
C GLY A 34 9.13 -6.82 -4.39
N LEU A 35 8.17 -7.73 -4.25
CA LEU A 35 8.40 -9.17 -4.30
C LEU A 35 8.88 -9.62 -5.68
N SER A 36 8.31 -9.07 -6.75
CA SER A 36 8.73 -9.34 -8.13
C SER A 36 10.18 -8.89 -8.40
N LEU A 37 10.58 -7.72 -7.89
CA LEU A 37 11.96 -7.23 -7.99
C LEU A 37 12.95 -8.10 -7.21
N THR A 38 12.56 -8.59 -6.06
CA THR A 38 13.38 -9.52 -5.27
C THR A 38 13.57 -10.84 -6.03
N GLY A 39 12.51 -11.38 -6.65
CA GLY A 39 12.58 -12.55 -7.53
C GLY A 39 13.54 -12.34 -8.69
N LEU A 40 13.47 -11.17 -9.35
CA LEU A 40 14.42 -10.80 -10.41
C LEU A 40 15.88 -10.78 -9.92
N GLY A 41 16.12 -10.25 -8.73
CA GLY A 41 17.47 -10.23 -8.13
C GLY A 41 18.03 -11.64 -7.95
N ILE A 42 17.22 -12.58 -7.51
CA ILE A 42 17.59 -13.99 -7.36
C ILE A 42 17.86 -14.63 -8.73
N ASP A 43 16.99 -14.37 -9.72
CA ASP A 43 17.15 -14.91 -11.08
C ASP A 43 18.43 -14.41 -11.76
N VAL A 44 18.77 -13.15 -11.59
CA VAL A 44 20.01 -12.56 -12.10
C VAL A 44 21.24 -13.20 -11.44
N MET A 45 21.21 -13.42 -10.12
CA MET A 45 22.30 -14.12 -9.42
C MET A 45 22.43 -15.58 -9.90
N ARG A 46 21.31 -16.26 -10.05
CA ARG A 46 21.28 -17.65 -10.53
C ARG A 46 21.80 -17.80 -11.94
N HIS A 47 21.43 -16.89 -12.83
CA HIS A 47 21.91 -16.88 -14.21
C HIS A 47 23.44 -16.67 -14.30
N ARG A 48 24.01 -15.92 -13.36
CA ARG A 48 25.46 -15.71 -13.27
C ARG A 48 26.24 -16.92 -12.76
N LEU A 49 25.64 -17.65 -11.82
CA LEU A 49 26.28 -18.87 -11.26
C LEU A 49 26.13 -20.09 -12.17
N ALA A 50 25.08 -20.15 -12.98
CA ALA A 50 24.80 -21.22 -13.93
C ALA A 50 24.25 -20.63 -15.24
N PRO A 51 25.10 -20.29 -16.21
CA PRO A 51 24.70 -19.62 -17.46
C PRO A 51 23.72 -20.42 -18.34
N ALA A 52 23.56 -21.72 -18.09
CA ALA A 52 22.58 -22.58 -18.76
C ALA A 52 21.15 -22.46 -18.22
N SER A 53 20.92 -21.66 -17.18
CA SER A 53 19.60 -21.44 -16.58
C SER A 53 18.83 -20.32 -17.31
N VAL A 54 17.50 -20.37 -17.14
CA VAL A 54 16.51 -19.47 -17.75
C VAL A 54 16.95 -18.00 -17.78
N THR A 55 16.84 -17.37 -18.95
CA THR A 55 17.09 -15.92 -19.12
C THR A 55 16.19 -15.12 -18.17
N PRO A 56 16.74 -14.19 -17.37
CA PRO A 56 15.95 -13.40 -16.44
C PRO A 56 14.92 -12.54 -17.20
N ARG A 57 13.65 -12.64 -16.81
CA ARG A 57 12.56 -11.83 -17.37
C ARG A 57 12.55 -10.46 -16.69
N TRP A 58 12.99 -9.45 -17.41
CA TRP A 58 12.98 -8.08 -16.93
C TRP A 58 11.55 -7.54 -16.89
N PRO A 59 11.06 -7.02 -15.76
CA PRO A 59 9.79 -6.33 -15.70
C PRO A 59 9.85 -5.09 -16.59
N LEU A 60 8.79 -4.80 -17.31
CA LEU A 60 8.65 -3.64 -18.22
C LEU A 60 9.58 -3.63 -19.43
N GLY A 61 10.32 -4.73 -19.72
CA GLY A 61 11.23 -4.79 -20.87
C GLY A 61 12.49 -3.91 -20.74
N LEU A 62 12.76 -3.38 -19.55
CA LEU A 62 13.94 -2.57 -19.26
C LEU A 62 15.16 -3.48 -19.06
N SER A 63 15.82 -3.92 -20.13
CA SER A 63 17.09 -4.60 -20.05
C SER A 63 18.21 -3.61 -19.69
N PRO A 64 19.14 -3.95 -18.79
CA PRO A 64 20.30 -3.11 -18.53
C PRO A 64 21.17 -2.99 -19.78
N PRO A 65 21.89 -1.88 -19.96
CA PRO A 65 22.82 -1.72 -21.08
C PRO A 65 23.85 -2.83 -21.04
N THR A 66 24.15 -3.41 -22.24
CA THR A 66 25.01 -4.56 -22.44
C THR A 66 26.43 -4.38 -21.91
N ASP A 67 26.88 -3.15 -21.70
CA ASP A 67 28.21 -2.76 -21.21
C ASP A 67 28.31 -2.62 -19.68
N SER A 68 27.21 -2.82 -18.95
CA SER A 68 27.26 -2.64 -17.49
C SER A 68 27.93 -3.84 -16.81
N GLY A 69 29.00 -3.55 -16.07
CA GLY A 69 29.71 -4.54 -15.27
C GLY A 69 28.80 -5.23 -14.24
N PRO A 70 29.20 -6.42 -13.77
CA PRO A 70 28.38 -7.21 -12.82
C PRO A 70 27.97 -6.47 -11.55
N LEU A 71 28.83 -5.62 -11.04
CA LEU A 71 28.56 -4.78 -9.85
C LEU A 71 27.50 -3.71 -10.14
N ALA A 72 27.51 -3.09 -11.33
CA ALA A 72 26.55 -2.07 -11.70
C ALA A 72 25.11 -2.59 -11.77
N VAL A 73 24.91 -3.78 -12.34
CA VAL A 73 23.59 -4.43 -12.42
C VAL A 73 23.06 -4.79 -11.03
N THR A 74 23.92 -5.33 -10.18
CA THR A 74 23.53 -5.67 -8.79
C THR A 74 23.20 -4.41 -7.98
N ALA A 75 23.98 -3.36 -8.11
CA ALA A 75 23.73 -2.06 -7.46
C ALA A 75 22.44 -1.41 -7.96
N LEU A 76 22.12 -1.52 -9.25
CA LEU A 76 20.89 -1.01 -9.84
C LEU A 76 19.65 -1.75 -9.27
N ILE A 77 19.70 -3.09 -9.19
CA ILE A 77 18.61 -3.87 -8.62
C ILE A 77 18.44 -3.56 -7.13
N ALA A 78 19.53 -3.50 -6.37
CA ALA A 78 19.50 -3.14 -4.96
C ALA A 78 18.94 -1.74 -4.74
N GLY A 79 19.34 -0.76 -5.57
CA GLY A 79 18.80 0.61 -5.55
C GLY A 79 17.31 0.65 -5.87
N ALA A 80 16.86 -0.13 -6.85
CA ALA A 80 15.45 -0.22 -7.19
C ALA A 80 14.61 -0.82 -6.05
N ILE A 81 15.09 -1.88 -5.41
CA ILE A 81 14.43 -2.47 -4.23
C ILE A 81 14.35 -1.45 -3.09
N LEU A 82 15.44 -0.73 -2.81
CA LEU A 82 15.47 0.30 -1.78
C LEU A 82 14.48 1.43 -2.09
N ALA A 83 14.45 1.92 -3.32
CA ALA A 83 13.52 2.96 -3.75
C ALA A 83 12.05 2.53 -3.55
N VAL A 84 11.70 1.32 -3.97
CA VAL A 84 10.36 0.76 -3.77
C VAL A 84 10.04 0.63 -2.27
N ALA A 85 10.99 0.21 -1.44
CA ALA A 85 10.83 0.09 0.00
C ALA A 85 10.56 1.45 0.66
N VAL A 86 11.30 2.50 0.28
CA VAL A 86 11.12 3.86 0.80
C VAL A 86 9.75 4.42 0.39
N VAL A 87 9.35 4.26 -0.87
CA VAL A 87 8.03 4.68 -1.36
C VAL A 87 6.92 3.93 -0.63
N HIS A 88 7.07 2.62 -0.46
CA HIS A 88 6.11 1.79 0.27
C HIS A 88 5.97 2.23 1.75
N ALA A 89 7.09 2.48 2.44
CA ALA A 89 7.08 2.95 3.82
C ALA A 89 6.40 4.32 3.95
N SER A 90 6.70 5.25 3.04
CA SER A 90 6.11 6.58 3.02
C SER A 90 4.59 6.53 2.79
N LEU A 91 4.14 5.73 1.81
CA LEU A 91 2.72 5.52 1.53
C LEU A 91 2.01 4.86 2.71
N ARG A 92 2.64 3.87 3.36
CA ARG A 92 2.09 3.21 4.54
C ARG A 92 1.91 4.17 5.71
N TYR A 93 2.86 5.08 5.91
CA TYR A 93 2.76 6.13 6.92
C TYR A 93 1.56 7.05 6.66
N VAL A 94 1.40 7.54 5.43
CA VAL A 94 0.26 8.38 5.02
C VAL A 94 -1.06 7.62 5.15
N ALA A 95 -1.11 6.33 4.77
CA ALA A 95 -2.29 5.48 4.91
C ALA A 95 -2.71 5.32 6.38
N SER A 96 -1.76 5.08 7.26
CA SER A 96 -2.01 4.96 8.71
C SER A 96 -2.57 6.25 9.30
N MET A 97 -2.02 7.40 8.92
CA MET A 97 -2.52 8.72 9.33
C MET A 97 -3.96 8.99 8.83
N SER A 98 -4.22 8.67 7.56
CA SER A 98 -5.55 8.87 6.95
C SER A 98 -6.61 7.98 7.60
N ALA A 99 -6.28 6.71 7.86
CA ALA A 99 -7.16 5.79 8.57
C ALA A 99 -7.44 6.24 10.01
N GLY A 100 -6.40 6.70 10.73
CA GLY A 100 -6.53 7.23 12.08
C GLY A 100 -7.47 8.45 12.16
N ARG A 101 -7.33 9.39 11.25
CA ARG A 101 -8.23 10.56 11.17
C ARG A 101 -9.67 10.16 10.91
N LEU A 102 -9.90 9.25 9.96
CA LEU A 102 -11.24 8.76 9.64
C LEU A 102 -11.91 8.10 10.84
N VAL A 103 -11.18 7.29 11.60
CA VAL A 103 -11.69 6.66 12.83
C VAL A 103 -12.04 7.71 13.89
N GLN A 104 -11.19 8.72 14.08
CA GLN A 104 -11.46 9.80 15.04
C GLN A 104 -12.71 10.60 14.67
N ASP A 105 -12.88 10.95 13.40
CA ASP A 105 -14.06 11.68 12.92
C ASP A 105 -15.34 10.88 13.15
N ILE A 106 -15.33 9.57 12.90
CA ILE A 106 -16.46 8.67 13.16
C ILE A 106 -16.77 8.59 14.66
N VAL A 107 -15.75 8.47 15.51
CA VAL A 107 -15.93 8.39 16.97
C VAL A 107 -16.52 9.70 17.53
N VAL A 108 -16.06 10.85 17.05
CA VAL A 108 -16.58 12.16 17.46
C VAL A 108 -18.05 12.31 17.05
N ASP A 109 -18.39 11.93 15.80
CA ASP A 109 -19.78 11.99 15.31
C ASP A 109 -20.73 11.05 16.09
N LEU A 110 -20.27 9.83 16.39
CA LEU A 110 -21.02 8.89 17.24
C LEU A 110 -21.22 9.43 18.67
N ARG A 111 -20.20 10.02 19.25
CA ARG A 111 -20.29 10.65 20.58
C ARG A 111 -21.33 11.76 20.61
N SER A 112 -21.30 12.65 19.63
CA SER A 112 -22.27 13.75 19.55
C SER A 112 -23.70 13.24 19.39
N GLN A 113 -23.92 12.22 18.57
CA GLN A 113 -25.26 11.60 18.40
C GLN A 113 -25.77 10.93 19.68
N VAL A 114 -24.90 10.33 20.48
CA VAL A 114 -25.26 9.74 21.78
C VAL A 114 -25.62 10.84 22.78
N TYR A 115 -24.84 11.91 22.86
CA TYR A 115 -25.13 13.05 23.75
C TYR A 115 -26.45 13.71 23.40
N ASP A 116 -26.74 13.97 22.12
CA ASP A 116 -28.02 14.55 21.67
C ASP A 116 -29.21 13.67 22.05
N LYS A 117 -29.08 12.36 21.97
CA LYS A 117 -30.14 11.44 22.38
C LYS A 117 -30.33 11.41 23.89
N LEU A 118 -29.25 11.44 24.67
CA LEU A 118 -29.35 11.49 26.14
C LEU A 118 -29.99 12.78 26.64
N GLN A 119 -29.64 13.92 26.06
CA GLN A 119 -30.25 15.20 26.41
C GLN A 119 -31.76 15.22 26.11
N ARG A 120 -32.18 14.67 24.98
CA ARG A 120 -33.63 14.58 24.63
C ARG A 120 -34.42 13.64 25.54
N LEU A 121 -33.77 12.63 26.14
CA LEU A 121 -34.41 11.72 27.09
C LEU A 121 -34.49 12.30 28.53
N SER A 122 -33.55 13.17 28.89
CA SER A 122 -33.49 13.78 30.22
C SER A 122 -34.52 14.90 30.42
N PHE A 123 -35.10 15.44 29.36
CA PHE A 123 -36.12 16.53 29.43
C PHE A 123 -37.55 16.01 29.26
N ARG A 124 -37.81 14.72 29.43
CA ARG A 124 -39.15 14.15 29.41
C ARG A 124 -39.45 13.39 30.71
#